data_d83be0e6832d8849018488a5421a7f07
#
_entry.id   d83be0e6832d8849018488a5421a7f07
#
_cell.length_a   1.000
_cell.length_b   1.000
_cell.length_c   1.000
_cell.angle_alpha   90.00
_cell.angle_beta   90.00
_cell.angle_gamma   90.00
#
_symmetry.space_group_name_H-M   'P 1'
#
loop_
_entity.id
_entity.type
_entity.pdbx_description
1 polymer ?
#
loop_
_entity_poly.entity_id
_entity_poly.type
_entity_poly.pdbx_seq_one_letter_code
_entity_poly.pdbx_strand_id
1 'polypeptide(L)' 'MVLSRQSLVQLMRLTEDVPDARQELLNRLLSGKKLTGRDETDIRRLWQEKVDAMQESATRQREQDTIRKFTEESKSE' A
#
# COMPACT_ATOMS: atom_id res chain seq x y z
N MET A 1 6.02 -6.41 23.50
CA MET A 1 5.71 -7.77 23.07
C MET A 1 6.30 -8.04 21.70
N VAL A 2 7.07 -9.09 21.55
CA VAL A 2 7.71 -9.43 20.25
C VAL A 2 6.67 -10.08 19.33
N LEU A 3 6.70 -9.72 18.04
CA LEU A 3 5.80 -10.33 17.06
C LEU A 3 6.08 -11.83 16.89
N SER A 4 5.01 -12.60 16.76
CA SER A 4 5.12 -14.01 16.45
C SER A 4 5.58 -14.19 14.99
N ARG A 5 6.12 -15.39 14.69
CA ARG A 5 6.52 -15.76 13.33
C ARG A 5 5.35 -15.62 12.36
N GLN A 6 4.15 -16.00 12.79
CA GLN A 6 2.94 -15.92 11.99
C GLN A 6 2.59 -14.47 11.63
N SER A 7 2.72 -13.55 12.59
CA SER A 7 2.50 -12.13 12.36
C SER A 7 3.50 -11.55 11.37
N LEU A 8 4.78 -11.94 11.47
CA LEU A 8 5.82 -11.53 10.53
C LEU A 8 5.51 -12.01 9.11
N VAL A 9 5.08 -13.26 8.95
CA VAL A 9 4.71 -13.79 7.64
C VAL A 9 3.54 -13.03 7.05
N GLN A 10 2.54 -12.69 7.87
CA GLN A 10 1.40 -11.89 7.43
C GLN A 10 1.82 -10.51 6.97
N LEU A 11 2.72 -9.83 7.69
CA LEU A 11 3.25 -8.54 7.27
C LEU A 11 4.02 -8.63 5.97
N MET A 12 4.82 -9.67 5.80
CA MET A 12 5.57 -9.88 4.56
C MET A 12 4.63 -10.04 3.36
N ARG A 13 3.56 -10.79 3.53
CA ARG A 13 2.55 -10.97 2.47
C ARG A 13 1.79 -9.69 2.20
N LEU A 14 1.41 -8.97 3.25
CA LEU A 14 0.67 -7.71 3.14
C LEU A 14 1.46 -6.67 2.36
N THR A 15 2.77 -6.56 2.60
CA THR A 15 3.63 -5.55 1.99
C THR A 15 4.23 -5.98 0.65
N GLU A 16 3.89 -7.17 0.16
CA GLU A 16 4.44 -7.70 -1.08
C GLU A 16 4.22 -6.77 -2.27
N ASP A 17 3.04 -6.18 -2.38
CA ASP A 17 2.65 -5.30 -3.50
C ASP A 17 2.89 -3.81 -3.21
N VAL A 18 3.44 -3.48 -2.04
CA VAL A 18 3.68 -2.10 -1.64
C VAL A 18 5.17 -1.93 -1.29
N PRO A 19 6.01 -1.54 -2.29
CA PRO A 19 7.46 -1.47 -2.11
C PRO A 19 7.92 -0.60 -0.93
N ASP A 20 7.27 0.52 -0.68
CA ASP A 20 7.64 1.43 0.40
C ASP A 20 7.45 0.77 1.78
N ALA A 21 6.32 0.10 1.98
CA ALA A 21 6.05 -0.61 3.23
C ALA A 21 6.98 -1.83 3.37
N ARG A 22 7.24 -2.52 2.27
CA ARG A 22 8.17 -3.65 2.24
C ARG A 22 9.58 -3.22 2.63
N GLN A 23 10.05 -2.09 2.08
CA GLN A 23 11.36 -1.55 2.38
C GLN A 23 11.50 -1.22 3.86
N GLU A 24 10.49 -0.60 4.46
CA GLU A 24 10.50 -0.28 5.88
C GLU A 24 10.54 -1.55 6.74
N LEU A 25 9.75 -2.56 6.37
CA LEU A 25 9.76 -3.85 7.07
C LEU A 25 11.15 -4.49 7.01
N LEU A 26 11.77 -4.52 5.83
CA LEU A 26 13.10 -5.10 5.65
C LEU A 26 14.17 -4.33 6.42
N ASN A 27 14.10 -3.00 6.43
CA ASN A 27 15.04 -2.16 7.17
C ASN A 27 14.99 -2.49 8.67
N ARG A 28 13.80 -2.67 9.22
CA ARG A 28 13.63 -3.02 10.64
C ARG A 28 14.14 -4.43 10.94
N LEU A 29 13.89 -5.38 10.04
CA LEU A 29 14.42 -6.74 10.18
C LEU A 29 15.93 -6.77 10.13
N LEU A 30 16.53 -6.03 9.20
CA LEU A 30 17.99 -5.98 9.01
C LEU A 30 18.71 -5.22 10.12
N SER A 31 18.02 -4.39 10.89
CA SER A 31 18.61 -3.68 12.03
C SER A 31 19.00 -4.60 13.18
N GLY A 32 18.58 -5.87 13.14
CA GLY A 32 18.87 -6.84 14.15
C GLY A 32 18.00 -6.76 15.40
N LYS A 33 17.06 -5.83 15.43
CA LYS A 33 16.11 -5.71 16.54
C LYS A 33 14.90 -6.60 16.29
N LYS A 34 14.36 -7.16 17.36
CA LYS A 34 13.13 -7.94 17.28
C LYS A 34 11.96 -7.00 17.07
N LEU A 35 11.10 -7.32 16.12
CA LEU A 35 9.90 -6.53 15.84
C LEU A 35 8.87 -6.70 16.95
N THR A 36 8.22 -5.61 17.30
CA THR A 36 7.19 -5.56 18.35
C THR A 36 5.83 -5.25 17.72
N GLY A 37 4.76 -5.30 18.53
CA GLY A 37 3.43 -4.91 18.08
C GLY A 37 3.38 -3.47 17.59
N ARG A 38 4.24 -2.61 18.13
CA ARG A 38 4.35 -1.21 17.69
C ARG A 38 4.91 -1.13 16.27
N ASP A 39 5.92 -1.94 15.97
CA ASP A 39 6.47 -2.03 14.61
C ASP A 39 5.42 -2.51 13.62
N GLU A 40 4.64 -3.51 14.01
CA GLU A 40 3.53 -4.00 13.19
C GLU A 40 2.53 -2.89 12.88
N THR A 41 2.14 -2.13 13.89
CA THR A 41 1.19 -1.02 13.73
C THR A 41 1.73 0.04 12.78
N ASP A 42 3.01 0.41 12.94
CA ASP A 42 3.65 1.41 12.08
C ASP A 42 3.70 0.96 10.61
N ILE A 43 4.06 -0.30 10.38
CA ILE A 43 4.15 -0.86 9.03
C ILE A 43 2.77 -0.96 8.39
N ARG A 44 1.75 -1.40 9.14
CA ARG A 44 0.37 -1.48 8.65
C ARG A 44 -0.18 -0.10 8.30
N ARG A 45 0.15 0.91 9.09
CA ARG A 45 -0.25 2.30 8.84
C ARG A 45 0.38 2.81 7.55
N LEU A 46 1.67 2.59 7.37
CA LEU A 46 2.37 2.98 6.14
C LEU A 46 1.79 2.27 4.93
N TRP A 47 1.54 0.97 5.04
CA TRP A 47 0.89 0.19 4.00
C TRP A 47 -0.48 0.77 3.63
N GLN A 48 -1.30 1.07 4.63
CA GLN A 48 -2.64 1.62 4.41
C GLN A 48 -2.58 2.97 3.70
N GLU A 49 -1.67 3.84 4.10
CA GLU A 49 -1.49 5.15 3.45
C GLU A 49 -1.12 4.99 1.97
N LYS A 50 -0.22 4.06 1.67
CA LYS A 50 0.20 3.82 0.28
C LYS A 50 -0.89 3.18 -0.56
N VAL A 51 -1.63 2.25 0.00
CA VAL A 51 -2.76 1.60 -0.70
C VAL A 51 -3.87 2.62 -0.99
N ASP A 52 -4.20 3.46 -0.01
CA ASP A 52 -5.21 4.51 -0.19
C ASP A 52 -4.79 5.49 -1.29
N ALA A 53 -3.52 5.89 -1.32
CA ALA A 53 -2.99 6.77 -2.36
C ALA A 53 -3.07 6.12 -3.75
N MET A 54 -2.75 4.84 -3.85
CA MET A 54 -2.82 4.08 -5.10
C MET A 54 -4.27 3.95 -5.58
N GLN A 55 -5.21 3.65 -4.70
CA GLN A 55 -6.63 3.54 -5.02
C GLN A 55 -7.20 4.88 -5.46
N GLU A 56 -6.84 5.96 -4.76
CA GLU A 56 -7.28 7.30 -5.09
C GLU A 56 -6.79 7.72 -6.49
N SER A 57 -5.52 7.44 -6.80
CA SER A 57 -4.96 7.72 -8.12
C SER A 57 -5.66 6.92 -9.21
N ALA A 58 -5.92 5.64 -8.99
CA ALA A 58 -6.62 4.78 -9.94
C ALA A 58 -8.06 5.27 -10.18
N THR A 59 -8.75 5.68 -9.12
CA THR A 59 -10.11 6.21 -9.21
C THR A 59 -10.14 7.50 -10.04
N ARG A 60 -9.21 8.42 -9.78
CA ARG A 60 -9.10 9.67 -10.54
C ARG A 60 -8.85 9.42 -12.02
N GLN A 61 -7.98 8.47 -12.32
CA GLN A 61 -7.66 8.11 -13.70
C GLN A 61 -8.88 7.54 -14.42
N ARG A 62 -9.65 6.68 -13.77
CA ARG A 62 -10.90 6.14 -14.31
C ARG A 62 -11.94 7.22 -14.57
N GLU A 63 -12.07 8.17 -13.63
CA GLU A 63 -12.99 9.29 -13.77
C GLU A 63 -12.62 10.15 -14.97
N GLN A 64 -11.35 10.47 -15.14
CA GLN A 64 -10.87 11.24 -16.28
C GLN A 64 -11.10 10.54 -17.60
N ASP A 65 -10.85 9.24 -17.68
CA ASP A 65 -11.09 8.44 -18.87
C ASP A 65 -12.58 8.41 -19.23
N THR A 66 -13.46 8.29 -18.24
CA THR A 66 -14.91 8.30 -18.44
C THR A 66 -15.38 9.64 -18.97
N ILE A 67 -14.91 10.74 -18.40
CA ILE A 67 -15.23 12.09 -18.82
C ILE A 67 -14.75 12.33 -20.25
N ARG A 68 -13.53 11.93 -20.56
CA ARG A 68 -12.94 12.06 -21.89
C ARG A 68 -13.77 11.32 -22.94
N LYS A 69 -14.13 10.07 -22.66
CA LYS A 69 -14.95 9.24 -23.53
C LYS A 69 -16.29 9.89 -23.83
N PHE A 70 -16.95 10.38 -22.78
CA PHE A 70 -18.23 11.04 -22.89
C PHE A 70 -18.15 12.31 -23.73
N THR A 71 -17.09 13.09 -23.56
CA THR A 71 -16.85 14.32 -24.31
C THR A 71 -16.59 14.03 -25.79
N GLU A 72 -15.82 13.00 -26.09
CA GLU A 72 -15.54 12.59 -27.47
C GLU A 72 -16.79 12.12 -28.20
N GLU A 73 -17.64 11.36 -27.53
CA GLU A 73 -18.94 10.92 -28.12
C GLU A 73 -19.85 12.10 -28.43
N SER A 74 -19.84 13.11 -27.55
CA SER A 74 -20.64 14.33 -27.79
C SER A 74 -20.13 15.13 -28.98
N LYS A 75 -18.84 15.08 -29.28
CA LYS A 75 -18.24 15.80 -30.40
C LYS A 75 -18.48 15.12 -31.76
N SER A 76 -18.73 13.83 -31.75
CA SER A 76 -18.91 13.08 -33.00
C SER A 76 -20.27 13.25 -33.64
N GLU A 77 -21.17 13.97 -33.01
CA GLU A 77 -22.46 14.37 -33.59
C GLU A 77 -22.31 15.72 -34.26
#